data_9bb50faa5634a9854fd3d6f6f3511899
#
_entry.id   9bb50faa5634a9854fd3d6f6f3511899
#
_cell.length_a   1.000
_cell.length_b   1.000
_cell.length_c   1.000
_cell.angle_alpha   90.00
_cell.angle_beta   90.00
_cell.angle_gamma   90.00
#
_symmetry.space_group_name_H-M   'P 1'
#
loop_
_entity.id
_entity.type
_entity.pdbx_description
1 polymer ?
#
loop_
_entity_poly.entity_id
_entity_poly.type
_entity_poly.pdbx_seq_one_letter_code
_entity_poly.pdbx_strand_id
1 'polypeptide(L)'
;MKLKKVVALCNKAKGFRLFDKLDSTGEITQWLGDGYAIYPLIGLPILDEETLCAVFDISEKQRENIVVRRSEMPEAVNVDDTDPAERVLRDDDFSIIYGGAELQPLKTRNGITFIQRKYLAPLEDVLDMVQLYERVTPDGQSYIAAKAGLLLAAVIFPYKVVNEKFVTRLE
;
A
#
# COMPACT_ATOMS: atom_id res chain seq x y z
N MET A 1 -1.43 12.40 5.55
CA MET A 1 -0.68 11.12 5.66
C MET A 1 0.53 11.29 6.57
N LYS A 2 0.76 10.33 7.42
CA LYS A 2 1.88 10.35 8.37
C LYS A 2 3.06 9.54 7.85
N LEU A 3 4.00 10.22 7.23
CA LEU A 3 5.18 9.58 6.62
C LEU A 3 6.01 8.78 7.63
N LYS A 4 6.09 9.21 8.88
CA LYS A 4 6.77 8.47 9.95
C LYS A 4 6.20 7.05 10.13
N LYS A 5 4.90 6.88 9.93
CA LYS A 5 4.25 5.56 10.02
C LYS A 5 4.55 4.68 8.82
N VAL A 6 4.71 5.27 7.63
CA VAL A 6 5.19 4.54 6.46
C VAL A 6 6.59 4.03 6.70
N VAL A 7 7.48 4.88 7.20
CA VAL A 7 8.87 4.51 7.53
C VAL A 7 8.91 3.42 8.59
N ALA A 8 8.06 3.50 9.62
CA ALA A 8 7.97 2.48 10.65
C ALA A 8 7.53 1.11 10.10
N LEU A 9 6.59 1.08 9.16
CA LEU A 9 6.19 -0.15 8.47
C LEU A 9 7.34 -0.75 7.69
N CYS A 10 8.07 0.07 6.95
CA CYS A 10 9.23 -0.37 6.18
C CYS A 10 10.35 -0.91 7.08
N ASN A 11 10.64 -0.25 8.20
CA ASN A 11 11.63 -0.70 9.18
C ASN A 11 11.24 -2.05 9.79
N LYS A 12 9.98 -2.22 10.15
CA LYS A 12 9.50 -3.49 10.72
C LYS A 12 9.59 -4.63 9.72
N ALA A 13 9.29 -4.37 8.46
CA ALA A 13 9.40 -5.34 7.37
C ALA A 13 10.84 -5.53 6.87
N LYS A 14 11.78 -4.71 7.34
CA LYS A 14 13.18 -4.67 6.88
C LYS A 14 13.31 -4.46 5.37
N GLY A 15 12.42 -3.66 4.81
CA GLY A 15 12.39 -3.39 3.38
C GLY A 15 11.81 -2.03 3.05
N PHE A 16 12.56 -1.26 2.27
CA PHE A 16 12.13 -0.01 1.68
C PHE A 16 12.10 -0.18 0.17
N ARG A 17 10.92 -0.14 -0.40
CA ARG A 17 10.73 -0.21 -1.85
C ARG A 17 10.26 1.13 -2.36
N LEU A 18 11.11 1.76 -3.17
CA LEU A 18 10.87 3.05 -3.77
C LEU A 18 10.53 2.85 -5.25
N PHE A 19 9.35 3.30 -5.65
CA PHE A 19 8.88 3.15 -7.02
C PHE A 19 8.78 4.51 -7.70
N ASP A 20 9.34 4.60 -8.89
CA ASP A 20 9.22 5.76 -9.76
C ASP A 20 8.06 5.57 -10.72
N LYS A 21 7.19 6.57 -10.80
CA LYS A 21 6.14 6.64 -11.80
C LYS A 21 6.33 7.87 -12.67
N LEU A 22 6.53 7.66 -13.96
CA LEU A 22 6.58 8.72 -14.94
C LEU A 22 5.15 9.08 -15.36
N ASP A 23 4.77 10.34 -15.25
CA ASP A 23 3.48 10.81 -15.71
C ASP A 23 3.49 11.19 -17.19
N SER A 24 2.32 11.59 -17.72
CA SER A 24 2.18 11.99 -19.13
C SER A 24 2.95 13.25 -19.50
N THR A 25 3.35 14.06 -18.50
CA THR A 25 4.13 15.29 -18.71
C THR A 25 5.63 15.06 -18.64
N GLY A 26 6.06 13.84 -18.30
CA GLY A 26 7.46 13.49 -18.12
C GLY A 26 7.98 13.73 -16.71
N GLU A 27 7.12 14.12 -15.76
CA GLU A 27 7.50 14.28 -14.36
C GLU A 27 7.46 12.94 -13.63
N ILE A 28 8.41 12.77 -12.70
CA ILE A 28 8.51 11.57 -11.88
C ILE A 28 7.82 11.83 -10.55
N THR A 29 6.91 10.94 -10.18
CA THR A 29 6.37 10.83 -8.83
C THR A 29 6.90 9.55 -8.18
N GLN A 30 7.10 9.58 -6.87
CA GLN A 30 7.65 8.44 -6.15
C GLN A 30 6.66 7.92 -5.11
N TRP A 31 6.70 6.61 -4.94
CA TRP A 31 5.88 5.87 -3.99
C TRP A 31 6.79 5.00 -3.13
N LEU A 32 6.52 4.95 -1.83
CA LEU A 32 7.33 4.20 -0.87
C LEU A 32 6.47 3.18 -0.13
N GLY A 33 6.98 1.99 0.02
CA GLY A 33 6.34 0.95 0.81
C GLY A 33 7.24 -0.22 1.16
N ASP A 34 6.63 -1.22 1.77
CA ASP A 34 7.30 -2.43 2.26
C ASP A 34 7.09 -3.66 1.37
N GLY A 35 6.42 -3.50 0.23
CA GLY A 35 6.05 -4.58 -0.67
C GLY A 35 4.60 -5.04 -0.53
N TYR A 36 3.92 -4.70 0.57
CA TYR A 36 2.49 -5.01 0.78
C TYR A 36 1.60 -3.77 0.67
N ALA A 37 2.17 -2.60 0.83
CA ALA A 37 1.48 -1.34 0.59
C ALA A 37 2.46 -0.30 0.12
N ILE A 38 1.98 0.67 -0.66
CA ILE A 38 2.77 1.79 -1.16
C ILE A 38 2.01 3.09 -0.94
N TYR A 39 2.77 4.15 -0.66
CA TYR A 39 2.26 5.47 -0.32
C TYR A 39 2.98 6.54 -1.12
N PRO A 40 2.27 7.57 -1.63
CA PRO A 40 2.92 8.62 -2.40
C PRO A 40 3.83 9.48 -1.52
N LEU A 41 5.01 9.77 -2.02
CA LEU A 41 5.93 10.71 -1.40
C LEU A 41 5.63 12.11 -1.96
N ILE A 42 5.04 12.96 -1.13
CA ILE A 42 4.65 14.32 -1.51
C ILE A 42 5.53 15.32 -0.77
N GLY A 43 6.01 16.33 -1.49
CA GLY A 43 6.81 17.40 -0.89
C GLY A 43 8.27 17.04 -0.62
N LEU A 44 8.75 15.93 -1.18
CA LEU A 44 10.14 15.52 -1.10
C LEU A 44 10.82 15.64 -2.47
N PRO A 45 12.14 15.89 -2.51
CA PRO A 45 12.88 15.77 -3.76
C PRO A 45 12.88 14.31 -4.22
N ILE A 46 13.24 14.10 -5.49
CA ILE A 46 13.41 12.75 -6.02
C ILE A 46 14.55 12.06 -5.28
N LEU A 47 14.25 10.90 -4.71
CA LEU A 47 15.20 10.13 -3.91
C LEU A 47 15.79 8.98 -4.73
N ASP A 48 17.04 8.66 -4.44
CA ASP A 48 17.65 7.38 -4.78
C ASP A 48 17.83 6.54 -3.49
N GLU A 49 18.48 5.39 -3.60
CA GLU A 49 18.67 4.49 -2.46
C GLU A 49 19.51 5.12 -1.34
N GLU A 50 20.53 5.90 -1.69
CA GLU A 50 21.39 6.57 -0.70
C GLU A 50 20.70 7.77 -0.04
N THR A 51 20.07 8.63 -0.84
CA THR A 51 19.35 9.79 -0.33
C THR A 51 18.13 9.39 0.49
N LEU A 52 17.46 8.29 0.15
CA LEU A 52 16.41 7.71 0.97
C LEU A 52 16.92 7.37 2.37
N CYS A 53 18.07 6.70 2.45
CA CYS A 53 18.69 6.36 3.74
C CYS A 53 19.03 7.62 4.55
N ALA A 54 19.54 8.66 3.90
CA ALA A 54 19.87 9.93 4.56
C ALA A 54 18.61 10.63 5.08
N VAL A 55 17.55 10.72 4.26
CA VAL A 55 16.30 11.40 4.63
C VAL A 55 15.58 10.70 5.79
N PHE A 56 15.61 9.37 5.83
CA PHE A 56 14.91 8.59 6.85
C PHE A 56 15.81 8.08 7.98
N ASP A 57 17.01 8.63 8.10
CA ASP A 57 17.97 8.32 9.18
C ASP A 57 18.31 6.83 9.29
N ILE A 58 18.44 6.15 8.17
CA ILE A 58 18.87 4.75 8.13
C ILE A 58 20.40 4.73 8.15
N SER A 59 20.96 4.25 9.28
CA SER A 59 22.43 4.15 9.44
C SER A 59 23.00 3.02 8.57
N GLU A 60 24.31 3.08 8.30
CA GLU A 60 25.01 2.02 7.58
C GLU A 60 24.85 0.66 8.26
N LYS A 61 24.85 0.65 9.60
CA LYS A 61 24.66 -0.57 10.39
C LYS A 61 23.26 -1.14 10.20
N GLN A 62 22.23 -0.28 10.17
CA GLN A 62 20.84 -0.71 9.89
C GLN A 62 20.71 -1.24 8.47
N ARG A 63 21.41 -0.62 7.51
CA ARG A 63 21.36 -1.00 6.11
C ARG A 63 21.89 -2.41 5.84
N GLU A 64 22.74 -2.95 6.71
CA GLU A 64 23.21 -4.34 6.61
C GLU A 64 22.06 -5.35 6.72
N ASN A 65 20.97 -5.00 7.44
CA ASN A 65 19.82 -5.86 7.68
C ASN A 65 18.54 -5.41 6.98
N ILE A 66 18.60 -4.31 6.22
CA ILE A 66 17.44 -3.73 5.54
C ILE A 66 17.71 -3.70 4.04
N VAL A 67 16.73 -4.15 3.26
CA VAL A 67 16.75 -4.04 1.80
C VAL A 67 16.20 -2.68 1.40
N VAL A 68 16.96 -1.93 0.62
CA VAL A 68 16.53 -0.66 0.03
C VAL A 68 16.65 -0.79 -1.49
N ARG A 69 15.53 -0.68 -2.20
CA ARG A 69 15.49 -0.80 -3.65
C ARG A 69 14.67 0.29 -4.29
N ARG A 70 15.21 0.86 -5.34
CA ARG A 70 14.51 1.77 -6.26
C ARG A 70 14.23 1.03 -7.57
N SER A 71 12.99 1.12 -8.05
CA SER A 71 12.59 0.51 -9.32
C SER A 71 11.47 1.32 -9.96
N GLU A 72 11.13 0.98 -11.18
CA GLU A 72 9.98 1.57 -11.85
C GLU A 72 8.68 0.95 -11.30
N MET A 73 7.62 1.77 -11.24
CA MET A 73 6.30 1.29 -10.86
C MET A 73 5.85 0.21 -11.86
N PRO A 74 5.41 -0.97 -11.38
CA PRO A 74 4.84 -1.98 -12.26
C PRO A 74 3.67 -1.43 -13.08
N GLU A 75 3.64 -1.71 -14.37
CA GLU A 75 2.56 -1.27 -15.26
C GLU A 75 1.21 -1.84 -14.87
N ALA A 76 1.21 -3.01 -14.25
CA ALA A 76 -0.01 -3.67 -13.80
C ALA A 76 -0.74 -2.93 -12.68
N VAL A 77 -0.06 -2.02 -11.98
CA VAL A 77 -0.62 -1.26 -10.85
C VAL A 77 -0.92 0.16 -11.30
N ASN A 78 -2.20 0.53 -11.27
CA ASN A 78 -2.62 1.89 -11.55
C ASN A 78 -2.54 2.71 -10.26
N VAL A 79 -1.66 3.70 -10.24
CA VAL A 79 -1.50 4.65 -9.12
C VAL A 79 -2.05 6.04 -9.41
N ASP A 80 -2.85 6.17 -10.47
CA ASP A 80 -3.56 7.41 -10.76
C ASP A 80 -4.69 7.63 -9.75
N ASP A 81 -5.07 8.87 -9.54
CA ASP A 81 -6.19 9.22 -8.66
C ASP A 81 -7.52 8.63 -9.13
N THR A 82 -7.65 8.37 -10.42
CA THR A 82 -8.85 7.79 -11.02
C THR A 82 -8.53 6.49 -11.76
N ASP A 83 -9.48 5.58 -11.71
CA ASP A 83 -9.48 4.35 -12.49
C ASP A 83 -10.93 4.07 -12.93
N PRO A 84 -11.23 4.07 -14.23
CA PRO A 84 -12.62 3.87 -14.72
C PRO A 84 -13.22 2.54 -14.29
N ALA A 85 -12.40 1.55 -14.03
CA ALA A 85 -12.85 0.20 -13.64
C ALA A 85 -12.89 -0.02 -12.12
N GLU A 86 -12.51 0.97 -11.31
CA GLU A 86 -12.52 0.80 -9.85
C GLU A 86 -13.93 0.69 -9.30
N ARG A 87 -14.07 -0.09 -8.22
CA ARG A 87 -15.35 -0.33 -7.56
C ARG A 87 -15.22 0.02 -6.08
N VAL A 88 -16.20 0.76 -5.57
CA VAL A 88 -16.28 1.07 -4.13
C VAL A 88 -16.43 -0.20 -3.34
N LEU A 89 -15.64 -0.34 -2.28
CA LEU A 89 -15.76 -1.44 -1.33
C LEU A 89 -16.45 -0.96 -0.05
N ARG A 90 -17.32 -1.82 0.49
CA ARG A 90 -17.93 -1.57 1.78
C ARG A 90 -16.93 -1.84 2.89
N ASP A 91 -16.86 -0.92 3.83
CA ASP A 91 -16.16 -1.10 5.08
C ASP A 91 -17.16 -1.67 6.09
N ASP A 92 -17.07 -2.96 6.35
CA ASP A 92 -17.95 -3.65 7.31
C ASP A 92 -17.51 -3.43 8.76
N ASP A 93 -16.56 -2.55 8.99
CA ASP A 93 -16.14 -2.04 10.29
C ASP A 93 -15.76 -3.12 11.33
N PHE A 94 -15.39 -4.31 10.87
CA PHE A 94 -14.88 -5.36 11.74
C PHE A 94 -13.54 -5.89 11.23
N SER A 95 -12.74 -6.39 12.15
CA SER A 95 -11.47 -7.02 11.85
C SER A 95 -11.39 -8.38 12.54
N ILE A 96 -10.50 -9.21 12.03
CA ILE A 96 -10.19 -10.53 12.59
C ILE A 96 -8.70 -10.63 12.87
N ILE A 97 -8.35 -11.45 13.85
CA ILE A 97 -6.96 -11.77 14.13
C ILE A 97 -6.65 -13.15 13.54
N TYR A 98 -5.68 -13.20 12.65
CA TYR A 98 -5.25 -14.42 12.01
C TYR A 98 -3.72 -14.43 11.86
N GLY A 99 -3.07 -15.45 12.40
CA GLY A 99 -1.61 -15.56 12.34
C GLY A 99 -0.86 -14.37 12.95
N GLY A 100 -1.44 -13.72 13.97
CA GLY A 100 -0.86 -12.54 14.61
C GLY A 100 -1.10 -11.22 13.87
N ALA A 101 -1.78 -11.25 12.72
CA ALA A 101 -2.11 -10.06 11.94
C ALA A 101 -3.58 -9.67 12.15
N GLU A 102 -3.85 -8.37 12.27
CA GLU A 102 -5.21 -7.84 12.25
C GLU A 102 -5.63 -7.62 10.80
N LEU A 103 -6.63 -8.37 10.36
CA LEU A 103 -7.09 -8.39 8.98
C LEU A 103 -8.48 -7.78 8.87
N GLN A 104 -8.68 -7.01 7.80
CA GLN A 104 -9.98 -6.50 7.40
C GLN A 104 -10.46 -7.26 6.16
N PRO A 105 -11.60 -7.98 6.25
CA PRO A 105 -12.16 -8.65 5.09
C PRO A 105 -12.89 -7.64 4.18
N LEU A 106 -12.72 -7.81 2.89
CA LEU A 106 -13.31 -6.99 1.85
C LEU A 106 -13.93 -7.89 0.79
N LYS A 107 -15.15 -7.58 0.36
CA LYS A 107 -15.81 -8.32 -0.72
C LYS A 107 -15.41 -7.74 -2.07
N THR A 108 -14.63 -8.52 -2.82
CA THR A 108 -14.17 -8.17 -4.15
C THR A 108 -14.86 -9.07 -5.20
N ARG A 109 -14.64 -8.78 -6.47
CA ARG A 109 -15.10 -9.64 -7.58
C ARG A 109 -14.49 -11.05 -7.55
N ASN A 110 -13.38 -11.21 -6.85
CA ASN A 110 -12.67 -12.48 -6.68
C ASN A 110 -12.99 -13.17 -5.34
N GLY A 111 -14.11 -12.81 -4.68
CA GLY A 111 -14.48 -13.30 -3.37
C GLY A 111 -13.96 -12.43 -2.25
N ILE A 112 -13.85 -13.00 -1.05
CA ILE A 112 -13.33 -12.27 0.10
C ILE A 112 -11.82 -12.11 0.01
N THR A 113 -11.38 -10.86 0.10
CA THR A 113 -9.98 -10.47 0.13
C THR A 113 -9.68 -9.83 1.47
N PHE A 114 -8.46 -10.02 1.96
CA PHE A 114 -8.04 -9.47 3.25
C PHE A 114 -6.94 -8.45 3.06
N ILE A 115 -7.02 -7.34 3.79
CA ILE A 115 -5.90 -6.42 3.95
C ILE A 115 -5.49 -6.37 5.42
N GLN A 116 -4.21 -6.10 5.67
CA GLN A 116 -3.74 -5.88 7.04
C GLN A 116 -4.07 -4.45 7.44
N ARG A 117 -4.79 -4.28 8.56
CA ARG A 117 -5.21 -2.95 9.03
C ARG A 117 -4.06 -2.01 9.35
N LYS A 118 -2.88 -2.54 9.67
CA LYS A 118 -1.69 -1.71 9.91
C LYS A 118 -1.34 -0.79 8.75
N TYR A 119 -1.74 -1.16 7.52
CA TYR A 119 -1.47 -0.34 6.33
C TYR A 119 -2.39 0.87 6.20
N LEU A 120 -3.43 0.96 7.01
CA LEU A 120 -4.26 2.16 7.13
C LEU A 120 -3.71 3.16 8.16
N ALA A 121 -2.77 2.75 9.01
CA ALA A 121 -2.19 3.60 10.05
C ALA A 121 -1.55 4.89 9.53
N PRO A 122 -0.84 4.91 8.37
CA PRO A 122 -0.32 6.16 7.82
C PRO A 122 -1.41 7.16 7.43
N LEU A 123 -2.66 6.71 7.27
CA LEU A 123 -3.81 7.52 6.87
C LEU A 123 -4.71 7.90 8.06
N GLU A 124 -4.29 7.65 9.29
CA GLU A 124 -5.13 7.84 10.48
C GLU A 124 -5.62 9.28 10.69
N ASP A 125 -4.83 10.26 10.24
CA ASP A 125 -5.20 11.69 10.31
C ASP A 125 -6.34 12.08 9.36
N VAL A 126 -6.60 11.27 8.34
CA VAL A 126 -7.65 11.50 7.34
C VAL A 126 -8.57 10.28 7.18
N LEU A 127 -8.56 9.37 8.14
CA LEU A 127 -9.23 8.07 8.02
C LEU A 127 -10.75 8.21 7.82
N ASP A 128 -11.37 9.22 8.38
CA ASP A 128 -12.78 9.55 8.20
C ASP A 128 -13.12 9.96 6.75
N MET A 129 -12.12 10.37 5.98
CA MET A 129 -12.26 10.72 4.57
C MET A 129 -11.85 9.58 3.62
N VAL A 130 -11.31 8.48 4.16
CA VAL A 130 -10.78 7.39 3.34
C VAL A 130 -11.90 6.48 2.89
N GLN A 131 -11.96 6.26 1.58
CA GLN A 131 -12.81 5.26 0.94
C GLN A 131 -11.92 4.23 0.26
N LEU A 132 -12.24 2.96 0.43
CA LEU A 132 -11.54 1.86 -0.22
C LEU A 132 -12.20 1.51 -1.53
N TYR A 133 -11.37 1.23 -2.54
CA TYR A 133 -11.79 0.82 -3.88
C TYR A 133 -11.06 -0.44 -4.29
N GLU A 134 -11.74 -1.31 -5.00
CA GLU A 134 -11.09 -2.41 -5.70
C GLU A 134 -10.59 -1.93 -7.06
N ARG A 135 -9.32 -2.16 -7.33
CA ARG A 135 -8.72 -2.07 -8.66
C ARG A 135 -8.22 -3.45 -9.07
N VAL A 136 -8.10 -3.68 -10.36
CA VAL A 136 -7.75 -5.00 -10.89
C VAL A 136 -6.62 -4.85 -11.88
N THR A 137 -5.62 -5.73 -11.75
CA THR A 137 -4.53 -5.83 -12.73
C THR A 137 -5.03 -6.40 -14.05
N PRO A 138 -4.28 -6.24 -15.17
CA PRO A 138 -4.68 -6.82 -16.46
C PRO A 138 -4.90 -8.33 -16.45
N ASP A 139 -4.19 -9.07 -15.56
CA ASP A 139 -4.37 -10.51 -15.39
C ASP A 139 -5.47 -10.89 -14.39
N GLY A 140 -6.24 -9.92 -13.91
CA GLY A 140 -7.43 -10.17 -13.10
C GLY A 140 -7.23 -10.21 -11.60
N GLN A 141 -6.06 -9.83 -11.08
CA GLN A 141 -5.80 -9.80 -9.63
C GLN A 141 -6.28 -8.50 -9.02
N SER A 142 -7.02 -8.60 -7.91
CA SER A 142 -7.51 -7.44 -7.19
C SER A 142 -6.44 -6.85 -6.26
N TYR A 143 -6.40 -5.54 -6.19
CA TYR A 143 -5.68 -4.79 -5.17
C TYR A 143 -6.53 -3.61 -4.70
N ILE A 144 -6.14 -3.00 -3.60
CA ILE A 144 -6.98 -2.04 -2.92
C ILE A 144 -6.39 -0.64 -3.05
N ALA A 145 -7.19 0.29 -3.54
CA ALA A 145 -6.85 1.70 -3.58
C ALA A 145 -7.56 2.42 -2.43
N ALA A 146 -6.80 3.05 -1.56
CA ALA A 146 -7.34 3.89 -0.50
C ALA A 146 -7.27 5.35 -0.93
N LYS A 147 -8.44 5.98 -1.08
CA LYS A 147 -8.53 7.37 -1.52
C LYS A 147 -9.02 8.25 -0.38
N ALA A 148 -8.34 9.36 -0.16
CA ALA A 148 -8.79 10.40 0.74
C ALA A 148 -9.42 11.51 -0.11
N GLY A 149 -10.74 11.58 -0.11
CA GLY A 149 -11.47 12.41 -1.07
C GLY A 149 -11.23 11.92 -2.51
N LEU A 150 -10.71 12.78 -3.36
CA LEU A 150 -10.44 12.47 -4.76
C LEU A 150 -9.02 11.96 -5.03
N LEU A 151 -8.14 11.99 -4.02
CA LEU A 151 -6.73 11.69 -4.19
C LEU A 151 -6.40 10.27 -3.71
N LEU A 152 -5.62 9.55 -4.50
CA LEU A 152 -5.09 8.27 -4.10
C LEU A 152 -4.03 8.46 -3.01
N ALA A 153 -4.29 7.88 -1.83
CA ALA A 153 -3.44 8.03 -0.66
C ALA A 153 -2.60 6.78 -0.36
N ALA A 154 -3.05 5.61 -0.81
CA ALA A 154 -2.31 4.37 -0.66
C ALA A 154 -2.80 3.32 -1.64
N VAL A 155 -1.93 2.39 -1.99
CA VAL A 155 -2.28 1.12 -2.62
C VAL A 155 -1.88 0.01 -1.68
N ILE A 156 -2.81 -0.88 -1.37
CA ILE A 156 -2.61 -1.98 -0.43
C ILE A 156 -2.85 -3.30 -1.18
N PHE A 157 -1.87 -4.18 -1.09
CA PHE A 157 -1.97 -5.49 -1.71
C PHE A 157 -2.57 -6.50 -0.74
N PRO A 158 -3.40 -7.44 -1.23
CA PRO A 158 -4.08 -8.40 -0.37
C PRO A 158 -3.12 -9.28 0.42
N TYR A 159 -3.52 -9.56 1.66
CA TYR A 159 -2.87 -10.56 2.50
C TYR A 159 -3.40 -11.95 2.13
N LYS A 160 -2.51 -12.90 1.88
CA LYS A 160 -2.90 -14.27 1.52
C LYS A 160 -3.24 -15.07 2.77
N VAL A 161 -4.50 -15.49 2.85
CA VAL A 161 -4.96 -16.45 3.86
C VAL A 161 -4.99 -17.83 3.22
N VAL A 162 -4.21 -18.75 3.78
CA VAL A 162 -3.99 -20.09 3.20
C VAL A 162 -5.12 -21.06 3.57
N ASN A 163 -5.93 -20.78 4.58
CA ASN A 163 -6.97 -21.66 5.07
C ASN A 163 -8.32 -21.40 4.36
N GLU A 164 -8.63 -22.22 3.35
CA GLU A 164 -9.87 -22.11 2.57
C GLU A 164 -11.15 -22.26 3.43
N LYS A 165 -11.12 -23.10 4.44
CA LYS A 165 -12.28 -23.27 5.36
C LYS A 165 -12.57 -22.00 6.14
N PHE A 166 -11.53 -21.26 6.50
CA PHE A 166 -11.66 -19.98 7.18
C PHE A 166 -12.30 -18.93 6.26
N VAL A 167 -11.87 -18.86 5.01
CA VAL A 167 -12.43 -17.94 4.01
C VAL A 167 -13.90 -18.26 3.75
N THR A 168 -14.26 -19.55 3.60
CA THR A 168 -15.64 -19.98 3.36
C THR A 168 -16.59 -19.57 4.49
N ARG A 169 -16.13 -19.55 5.74
CA ARG A 169 -16.95 -19.10 6.87
C ARG A 169 -17.26 -17.60 6.86
N LEU A 170 -16.46 -16.80 6.17
CA LEU A 170 -16.63 -15.36 6.09
C LEU A 170 -17.49 -14.94 4.89
N GLU A 171 -17.63 -15.79 3.91
CA GLU A 171 -18.53 -15.58 2.78
C GLU A 171 -19.98 -15.76 3.18
#